data_bcc6fc3de56333656db810225f6aa317
#
_entry.id   bcc6fc3de56333656db810225f6aa317
#
_cell.length_a   1.000
_cell.length_b   1.000
_cell.length_c   1.000
_cell.angle_alpha   90.00
_cell.angle_beta   90.00
_cell.angle_gamma   90.00
#
_symmetry.space_group_name_H-M   'P 1'
#
loop_
_entity.id
_entity.type
_entity.pdbx_description
1 polymer ?
#
loop_
_entity_poly.entity_id
_entity_poly.type
_entity_poly.pdbx_seq_one_letter_code
_entity_poly.pdbx_strand_id
1 'polypeptide(L)'
;DFVYSIKRVADVKNSSSGYWAFDGRIEGLDEFRDISSKSNKTNYSYPVSGLKALDNHTLLIKLTSPYPQLLYILTMHYSYAVPYEAVNYYAESFVNNPVGSGPYILDKWKRNSRIEFVRNPKWKQTLRNDKYPSFASKDQKDRGLLNDKNKNLPFIDRIVQFVINDDTTQWMMFL
;
A
#
# COMPACT_ATOMS: atom_id res chain seq x y z
N ASP A 1 12.52 2.13 3.79
CA ASP A 1 11.12 1.73 3.97
C ASP A 1 10.75 0.49 3.17
N PHE A 2 11.05 0.38 1.85
CA PHE A 2 10.66 -0.78 1.02
C PHE A 2 11.23 -2.11 1.53
N VAL A 3 12.53 -2.18 1.81
CA VAL A 3 13.16 -3.38 2.39
C VAL A 3 12.49 -3.75 3.72
N TYR A 4 12.26 -2.76 4.56
CA TYR A 4 11.58 -2.95 5.84
C TYR A 4 10.16 -3.49 5.66
N SER A 5 9.40 -2.93 4.73
CA SER A 5 8.02 -3.31 4.48
C SER A 5 7.88 -4.75 3.99
N ILE A 6 8.72 -5.17 3.03
CA ILE A 6 8.73 -6.56 2.55
C ILE A 6 9.12 -7.53 3.69
N LYS A 7 10.11 -7.16 4.52
CA LYS A 7 10.45 -7.94 5.72
C LYS A 7 9.29 -8.02 6.72
N ARG A 8 8.50 -6.94 6.88
CA ARG A 8 7.30 -6.98 7.72
C ARG A 8 6.23 -7.96 7.22
N VAL A 9 6.07 -8.08 5.91
CA VAL A 9 5.16 -9.08 5.31
C VAL A 9 5.67 -10.49 5.57
N ALA A 10 6.98 -10.70 5.52
CA ALA A 10 7.61 -11.99 5.80
C ALA A 10 7.64 -12.35 7.29
N ASP A 11 7.62 -11.37 8.19
CA ASP A 11 7.65 -11.61 9.64
C ASP A 11 6.38 -12.29 10.12
N VAL A 12 6.52 -13.50 10.64
CA VAL A 12 5.41 -14.34 11.15
C VAL A 12 4.59 -13.63 12.22
N LYS A 13 5.22 -12.79 13.05
CA LYS A 13 4.56 -12.07 14.14
C LYS A 13 3.54 -11.05 13.68
N ASN A 14 3.69 -10.53 12.46
CA ASN A 14 2.73 -9.60 11.87
C ASN A 14 1.50 -10.31 11.28
N SER A 15 1.49 -11.64 11.22
CA SER A 15 0.38 -12.44 10.68
C SER A 15 -0.13 -11.95 9.32
N SER A 16 0.80 -11.49 8.47
CA SER A 16 0.44 -10.95 7.15
C SER A 16 -0.12 -12.02 6.25
N SER A 17 -1.31 -11.81 5.73
CA SER A 17 -1.91 -12.67 4.69
C SER A 17 -1.23 -12.54 3.32
N GLY A 18 -0.33 -11.57 3.14
CA GLY A 18 0.32 -11.27 1.86
C GLY A 18 1.62 -12.01 1.59
N TYR A 19 2.13 -12.83 2.54
CA TYR A 19 3.43 -13.48 2.36
C TYR A 19 3.48 -14.42 1.15
N TRP A 20 2.38 -15.08 0.80
CA TRP A 20 2.28 -15.95 -0.38
C TRP A 20 2.80 -15.31 -1.67
N ALA A 21 2.73 -13.99 -1.76
CA ALA A 21 3.19 -13.23 -2.92
C ALA A 21 4.73 -13.24 -3.09
N PHE A 22 5.46 -13.47 -1.99
CA PHE A 22 6.92 -13.46 -1.92
C PHE A 22 7.52 -14.82 -1.57
N ASP A 23 6.70 -15.77 -1.12
CA ASP A 23 7.08 -17.10 -0.65
C ASP A 23 7.90 -17.84 -1.71
N GLY A 24 9.11 -18.26 -1.36
CA GLY A 24 10.04 -18.92 -2.26
C GLY A 24 10.57 -18.06 -3.43
N ARG A 25 10.28 -16.75 -3.48
CA ARG A 25 10.58 -15.91 -4.65
C ARG A 25 11.81 -15.03 -4.50
N ILE A 26 12.10 -14.54 -3.30
CA ILE A 26 13.21 -13.61 -3.03
C ILE A 26 14.30 -14.36 -2.26
N GLU A 27 15.55 -14.30 -2.76
CA GLU A 27 16.67 -14.98 -2.10
C GLU A 27 16.82 -14.55 -0.64
N GLY A 28 16.84 -15.52 0.28
CA GLY A 28 17.06 -15.31 1.71
C GLY A 28 15.86 -14.75 2.48
N LEU A 29 14.71 -14.51 1.83
CA LEU A 29 13.54 -13.97 2.54
C LEU A 29 12.85 -15.05 3.39
N ASP A 30 12.79 -16.29 2.91
CA ASP A 30 12.23 -17.42 3.66
C ASP A 30 13.10 -17.75 4.88
N GLU A 31 14.43 -17.63 4.75
CA GLU A 31 15.35 -17.75 5.89
C GLU A 31 15.08 -16.69 6.97
N PHE A 32 14.89 -15.43 6.54
CA PHE A 32 14.51 -14.35 7.45
C PHE A 32 13.17 -14.67 8.16
N ARG A 33 12.20 -15.21 7.45
CA ARG A 33 10.91 -15.64 8.00
C ARG A 33 11.08 -16.73 9.04
N ASP A 34 11.89 -17.74 8.75
CA ASP A 34 12.18 -18.85 9.68
C ASP A 34 12.87 -18.34 10.96
N ILE A 35 13.82 -17.40 10.83
CA ILE A 35 14.47 -16.77 11.98
C ILE A 35 13.45 -15.96 12.77
N SER A 36 12.55 -15.23 12.12
CA SER A 36 11.51 -14.46 12.80
C SER A 36 10.58 -15.35 13.62
N SER A 37 10.27 -16.56 13.13
CA SER A 37 9.41 -17.52 13.83
C SER A 37 10.02 -18.05 15.13
N LYS A 38 11.34 -18.20 15.16
CA LYS A 38 12.11 -18.80 16.29
C LYS A 38 12.53 -17.77 17.34
N SER A 39 12.47 -16.48 17.02
CA SER A 39 12.91 -15.38 17.90
C SER A 39 11.74 -14.77 18.67
N ASN A 40 11.95 -14.30 19.90
CA ASN A 40 10.92 -13.54 20.64
C ASN A 40 10.67 -12.16 20.00
N LYS A 41 11.70 -11.53 19.46
CA LYS A 41 11.64 -10.23 18.78
C LYS A 41 12.36 -10.32 17.43
N THR A 42 11.70 -9.89 16.36
CA THR A 42 12.28 -9.92 15.02
C THR A 42 13.36 -8.87 14.86
N ASN A 43 14.52 -9.28 14.39
CA ASN A 43 15.62 -8.37 14.05
C ASN A 43 15.50 -7.95 12.58
N TYR A 44 14.91 -6.78 12.34
CA TYR A 44 14.78 -6.24 10.98
C TYR A 44 16.12 -5.82 10.33
N SER A 45 17.21 -5.74 11.10
CA SER A 45 18.56 -5.51 10.55
C SER A 45 19.20 -6.78 9.99
N TYR A 46 18.63 -7.98 10.25
CA TYR A 46 19.14 -9.22 9.67
C TYR A 46 19.17 -9.13 8.15
N PRO A 47 20.30 -9.42 7.48
CA PRO A 47 20.42 -9.24 6.05
C PRO A 47 19.59 -10.27 5.28
N VAL A 48 18.92 -9.83 4.23
CA VAL A 48 18.26 -10.67 3.23
C VAL A 48 19.04 -10.52 1.93
N SER A 49 19.66 -11.61 1.43
CA SER A 49 20.61 -11.56 0.32
C SER A 49 20.00 -10.97 -0.96
N GLY A 50 18.74 -11.31 -1.21
CA GLY A 50 17.98 -10.87 -2.37
C GLY A 50 17.18 -9.58 -2.20
N LEU A 51 17.33 -8.85 -1.08
CA LEU A 51 16.55 -7.63 -0.83
C LEU A 51 17.43 -6.53 -0.24
N LYS A 52 17.81 -5.55 -1.06
CA LYS A 52 18.75 -4.50 -0.67
C LYS A 52 18.36 -3.14 -1.23
N ALA A 53 18.47 -2.10 -0.41
CA ALA A 53 18.54 -0.73 -0.90
C ALA A 53 20.01 -0.44 -1.28
N LEU A 54 20.28 -0.18 -2.54
CA LEU A 54 21.63 0.15 -3.03
C LEU A 54 21.97 1.61 -2.72
N ASP A 55 20.96 2.46 -2.79
CA ASP A 55 20.98 3.88 -2.43
C ASP A 55 19.58 4.35 -2.03
N ASN A 56 19.36 5.66 -1.87
CA ASN A 56 18.08 6.23 -1.46
C ASN A 56 16.95 6.06 -2.49
N HIS A 57 17.25 5.68 -3.72
CA HIS A 57 16.33 5.62 -4.84
C HIS A 57 16.32 4.28 -5.58
N THR A 58 17.24 3.37 -5.23
CA THR A 58 17.44 2.10 -5.95
C THR A 58 17.21 0.92 -5.02
N LEU A 59 16.17 0.13 -5.32
CA LEU A 59 15.86 -1.13 -4.64
C LEU A 59 16.30 -2.30 -5.54
N LEU A 60 17.15 -3.18 -5.01
CA LEU A 60 17.50 -4.45 -5.64
C LEU A 60 16.63 -5.57 -5.06
N ILE A 61 15.95 -6.30 -5.96
CA ILE A 61 15.26 -7.54 -5.62
C ILE A 61 15.87 -8.65 -6.48
N LYS A 62 16.52 -9.62 -5.84
CA LYS A 62 17.09 -10.80 -6.50
C LYS A 62 16.16 -11.98 -6.29
N LEU A 63 15.70 -12.56 -7.38
CA LEU A 63 14.76 -13.68 -7.39
C LEU A 63 15.49 -15.02 -7.41
N THR A 64 14.87 -16.02 -6.81
CA THR A 64 15.33 -17.43 -6.81
C THR A 64 15.21 -18.07 -8.21
N SER A 65 14.22 -17.60 -8.99
CA SER A 65 13.96 -18.04 -10.36
C SER A 65 13.26 -16.93 -11.14
N PRO A 66 13.24 -16.95 -12.49
CA PRO A 66 12.50 -15.97 -13.27
C PRO A 66 11.02 -15.92 -12.88
N TYR A 67 10.54 -14.73 -12.52
CA TYR A 67 9.16 -14.49 -12.07
C TYR A 67 8.60 -13.20 -12.68
N PRO A 68 8.09 -13.23 -13.93
CA PRO A 68 7.58 -12.04 -14.62
C PRO A 68 6.42 -11.36 -13.90
N GLN A 69 5.66 -12.10 -13.09
CA GLN A 69 4.52 -11.60 -12.33
C GLN A 69 4.92 -10.68 -11.15
N LEU A 70 6.21 -10.61 -10.81
CA LEU A 70 6.68 -9.75 -9.72
C LEU A 70 6.21 -8.29 -9.87
N LEU A 71 6.21 -7.75 -11.09
CA LEU A 71 5.78 -6.37 -11.32
C LEU A 71 4.30 -6.16 -10.93
N TYR A 72 3.44 -7.14 -11.16
CA TYR A 72 2.05 -7.08 -10.71
C TYR A 72 1.94 -7.19 -9.18
N ILE A 73 2.76 -8.05 -8.56
CA ILE A 73 2.80 -8.17 -7.09
C ILE A 73 3.22 -6.84 -6.45
N LEU A 74 4.20 -6.15 -7.04
CA LEU A 74 4.65 -4.85 -6.54
C LEU A 74 3.58 -3.74 -6.64
N THR A 75 2.51 -3.94 -7.42
CA THR A 75 1.35 -3.02 -7.43
C THR A 75 0.29 -3.36 -6.39
N MET A 76 0.38 -4.52 -5.75
CA MET A 76 -0.58 -4.94 -4.73
C MET A 76 -0.30 -4.24 -3.39
N HIS A 77 -1.34 -4.12 -2.57
CA HIS A 77 -1.25 -3.49 -1.24
C HIS A 77 -0.23 -4.17 -0.30
N TYR A 78 0.09 -5.44 -0.49
CA TYR A 78 1.13 -6.16 0.27
C TYR A 78 2.54 -5.59 0.05
N SER A 79 2.75 -4.88 -1.04
CA SER A 79 4.04 -4.27 -1.40
C SER A 79 4.14 -2.78 -1.02
N TYR A 80 3.09 -2.21 -0.41
CA TYR A 80 3.10 -0.80 -0.04
C TYR A 80 4.16 -0.52 1.02
N ALA A 81 4.89 0.56 0.79
CA ALA A 81 5.92 0.99 1.73
C ALA A 81 5.29 1.53 3.02
N VAL A 82 5.80 1.02 4.13
CA VAL A 82 5.40 1.41 5.49
C VAL A 82 6.60 2.09 6.14
N PRO A 83 6.48 3.33 6.64
CA PRO A 83 7.58 4.01 7.28
C PRO A 83 7.90 3.37 8.63
N TYR A 84 9.19 3.00 8.80
CA TYR A 84 9.71 2.38 10.01
C TYR A 84 9.46 3.24 11.25
N GLU A 85 9.63 4.55 11.12
CA GLU A 85 9.44 5.52 12.19
C GLU A 85 8.00 5.53 12.69
N ALA A 86 7.03 5.47 11.79
CA ALA A 86 5.61 5.43 12.16
C ALA A 86 5.25 4.13 12.89
N VAL A 87 5.79 3.00 12.42
CA VAL A 87 5.55 1.70 13.10
C VAL A 87 6.13 1.72 14.52
N ASN A 88 7.33 2.25 14.70
CA ASN A 88 7.94 2.36 16.03
C ASN A 88 7.20 3.33 16.95
N TYR A 89 6.76 4.48 16.40
CA TYR A 89 6.04 5.49 17.17
C TYR A 89 4.69 4.99 17.67
N TYR A 90 3.90 4.38 16.78
CA TYR A 90 2.55 3.93 17.11
C TYR A 90 2.52 2.52 17.73
N ALA A 91 3.56 1.72 17.55
CA ALA A 91 3.66 0.35 18.05
C ALA A 91 2.37 -0.47 17.76
N GLU A 92 1.71 -1.03 18.76
CA GLU A 92 0.48 -1.81 18.62
C GLU A 92 -0.70 -0.98 18.05
N SER A 93 -0.70 0.33 18.28
CA SER A 93 -1.73 1.22 17.74
C SER A 93 -1.54 1.59 16.27
N PHE A 94 -0.44 1.15 15.62
CA PHE A 94 -0.16 1.45 14.22
C PHE A 94 -1.29 1.00 13.28
N VAL A 95 -1.99 -0.09 13.61
CA VAL A 95 -3.15 -0.58 12.85
C VAL A 95 -4.28 0.44 12.73
N ASN A 96 -4.38 1.38 13.66
CA ASN A 96 -5.38 2.45 13.67
C ASN A 96 -4.84 3.79 13.13
N ASN A 97 -3.54 3.88 12.88
CA ASN A 97 -2.85 5.10 12.48
C ASN A 97 -2.04 4.87 11.18
N PRO A 98 -2.70 4.56 10.06
CA PRO A 98 -2.02 4.33 8.80
C PRO A 98 -1.34 5.61 8.32
N VAL A 99 -0.08 5.49 7.95
CA VAL A 99 0.73 6.58 7.36
C VAL A 99 1.09 6.19 5.94
N GLY A 100 0.78 7.04 4.98
CA GLY A 100 1.05 6.79 3.57
C GLY A 100 1.33 8.07 2.79
N SER A 101 1.88 7.91 1.59
CA SER A 101 2.20 9.00 0.66
C SER A 101 1.08 9.31 -0.33
N GLY A 102 -0.11 8.76 -0.14
CA GLY A 102 -1.24 8.89 -1.05
C GLY A 102 -1.96 10.24 -0.97
N PRO A 103 -2.90 10.48 -1.91
CA PRO A 103 -3.67 11.72 -1.98
C PRO A 103 -4.70 11.89 -0.86
N TYR A 104 -4.95 10.85 -0.09
CA TYR A 104 -5.90 10.88 1.03
C TYR A 104 -5.24 10.36 2.30
N ILE A 105 -5.69 10.87 3.45
CA ILE A 105 -5.33 10.42 4.80
C ILE A 105 -6.57 9.98 5.54
N LEU A 106 -6.40 9.03 6.47
CA LEU A 106 -7.45 8.62 7.39
C LEU A 106 -7.80 9.77 8.34
N ASP A 107 -9.07 10.21 8.34
CA ASP A 107 -9.61 11.21 9.27
C ASP A 107 -10.25 10.54 10.48
N LYS A 108 -11.19 9.62 10.22
CA LYS A 108 -11.92 8.91 11.27
C LYS A 108 -12.15 7.46 10.91
N TRP A 109 -12.04 6.59 11.90
CA TRP A 109 -12.42 5.19 11.76
C TRP A 109 -13.29 4.74 12.94
N LYS A 110 -14.59 4.66 12.68
CA LYS A 110 -15.52 4.04 13.60
C LYS A 110 -15.72 2.58 13.23
N ARG A 111 -15.16 1.68 14.04
CA ARG A 111 -15.23 0.23 13.79
C ARG A 111 -16.67 -0.23 13.59
N ASN A 112 -16.87 -1.15 12.65
CA ASN A 112 -18.20 -1.70 12.26
C ASN A 112 -19.22 -0.65 11.82
N SER A 113 -18.80 0.56 11.45
CA SER A 113 -19.71 1.64 11.05
C SER A 113 -19.20 2.36 9.80
N ARG A 114 -18.11 3.14 9.91
CA ARG A 114 -17.61 3.90 8.78
C ARG A 114 -16.13 4.26 8.90
N ILE A 115 -15.52 4.46 7.74
CA ILE A 115 -14.17 4.97 7.58
C ILE A 115 -14.26 6.25 6.77
N GLU A 116 -13.60 7.30 7.23
CA GLU A 116 -13.59 8.60 6.56
C GLU A 116 -12.16 8.98 6.19
N PHE A 117 -11.98 9.39 4.93
CA PHE A 117 -10.72 9.90 4.42
C PHE A 117 -10.91 11.34 3.95
N VAL A 118 -9.88 12.16 4.15
CA VAL A 118 -9.80 13.54 3.68
C VAL A 118 -8.58 13.73 2.81
N ARG A 119 -8.56 14.78 2.00
CA ARG A 119 -7.38 15.14 1.18
C ARG A 119 -6.15 15.24 2.05
N ASN A 120 -5.06 14.72 1.56
CA ASN A 120 -3.74 14.88 2.16
C ASN A 120 -3.14 16.24 1.76
N PRO A 121 -3.05 17.23 2.67
CA PRO A 121 -2.53 18.56 2.34
C PRO A 121 -1.03 18.53 2.01
N LYS A 122 -0.33 17.46 2.40
CA LYS A 122 1.10 17.27 2.13
C LYS A 122 1.37 16.50 0.83
N TRP A 123 0.33 16.01 0.17
CA TRP A 123 0.49 15.30 -1.08
C TRP A 123 0.92 16.27 -2.19
N LYS A 124 2.14 16.08 -2.67
CA LYS A 124 2.75 16.96 -3.67
C LYS A 124 2.52 16.40 -5.07
N GLN A 125 1.60 16.98 -5.80
CA GLN A 125 1.38 16.68 -7.22
C GLN A 125 2.62 16.93 -8.09
N THR A 126 3.47 17.87 -7.69
CA THR A 126 4.65 18.31 -8.46
C THR A 126 5.65 17.19 -8.76
N LEU A 127 5.67 16.12 -7.97
CA LEU A 127 6.58 15.00 -8.19
C LEU A 127 6.05 13.93 -9.15
N ARG A 128 4.75 13.94 -9.46
CA ARG A 128 4.10 12.85 -10.21
C ARG A 128 3.43 13.26 -11.50
N ASN A 129 3.30 14.54 -11.77
CA ASN A 129 2.52 15.03 -12.93
C ASN A 129 1.08 14.46 -12.95
N ASP A 130 0.50 14.23 -11.75
CA ASP A 130 -0.80 13.58 -11.52
C ASP A 130 -1.95 14.52 -11.92
N LYS A 131 -1.93 14.93 -13.15
CA LYS A 131 -3.03 15.65 -13.77
C LYS A 131 -3.98 14.67 -14.41
N TYR A 132 -5.23 15.06 -14.49
CA TYR A 132 -6.22 14.31 -15.24
C TYR A 132 -5.75 14.12 -16.71
N PRO A 133 -5.90 12.93 -17.30
CA PRO A 133 -5.41 12.63 -18.64
C PRO A 133 -5.85 13.67 -19.67
N SER A 134 -4.98 13.98 -20.63
CA SER A 134 -5.27 14.92 -21.72
C SER A 134 -5.70 14.24 -23.01
N PHE A 135 -5.74 12.91 -23.04
CA PHE A 135 -6.14 12.10 -24.19
C PHE A 135 -7.20 11.07 -23.79
N ALA A 136 -8.07 10.76 -24.73
CA ALA A 136 -9.12 9.77 -24.55
C ALA A 136 -9.58 9.29 -25.93
N SER A 137 -10.28 8.16 -25.99
CA SER A 137 -10.97 7.69 -27.18
C SER A 137 -12.07 8.70 -27.61
N LYS A 138 -12.57 8.56 -28.83
CA LYS A 138 -13.67 9.42 -29.32
C LYS A 138 -14.90 9.32 -28.41
N ASP A 139 -15.32 8.11 -28.07
CA ASP A 139 -16.45 7.85 -27.15
C ASP A 139 -16.26 8.56 -25.80
N GLN A 140 -15.09 8.46 -25.21
CA GLN A 140 -14.78 9.11 -23.94
C GLN A 140 -14.84 10.65 -24.04
N LYS A 141 -14.43 11.23 -25.18
CA LYS A 141 -14.56 12.67 -25.45
C LYS A 141 -16.02 13.08 -25.56
N ASP A 142 -16.81 12.31 -26.30
CA ASP A 142 -18.24 12.59 -26.54
C ASP A 142 -19.03 12.49 -25.20
N ARG A 143 -18.59 11.67 -24.25
CA ARG A 143 -19.14 11.58 -22.90
C ARG A 143 -18.63 12.67 -21.95
N GLY A 144 -17.85 13.62 -22.41
CA GLY A 144 -17.37 14.73 -21.59
C GLY A 144 -16.27 14.37 -20.58
N LEU A 145 -15.63 13.20 -20.69
CA LEU A 145 -14.60 12.75 -19.73
C LEU A 145 -13.33 13.60 -19.78
N LEU A 146 -13.16 14.48 -20.77
CA LEU A 146 -12.05 15.43 -20.84
C LEU A 146 -12.37 16.82 -20.28
N ASN A 147 -13.54 17.03 -19.69
CA ASN A 147 -13.91 18.35 -19.12
C ASN A 147 -12.96 18.76 -17.98
N ASP A 148 -12.33 17.79 -17.34
CA ASP A 148 -11.35 18.00 -16.26
C ASP A 148 -9.90 17.90 -16.73
N LYS A 149 -9.67 17.93 -18.04
CA LYS A 149 -8.34 17.89 -18.65
C LYS A 149 -7.39 18.88 -17.97
N ASN A 150 -6.21 18.38 -17.60
CA ASN A 150 -5.13 19.15 -16.96
C ASN A 150 -5.47 19.78 -15.60
N LYS A 151 -6.62 19.48 -15.01
CA LYS A 151 -6.90 19.87 -13.62
C LYS A 151 -6.09 19.01 -12.65
N ASN A 152 -5.84 19.57 -11.49
CA ASN A 152 -5.09 18.89 -10.43
C ASN A 152 -5.95 17.83 -9.74
N LEU A 153 -5.37 16.66 -9.48
CA LEU A 153 -5.97 15.61 -8.65
C LEU A 153 -5.60 15.83 -7.16
N PRO A 154 -6.35 15.25 -6.23
CA PRO A 154 -7.65 14.59 -6.39
C PRO A 154 -8.80 15.59 -6.46
N PHE A 155 -9.91 15.26 -7.14
CA PHE A 155 -11.09 16.13 -7.21
C PHE A 155 -12.00 16.03 -5.98
N ILE A 156 -12.05 14.87 -5.36
CA ILE A 156 -12.92 14.57 -4.22
C ILE A 156 -12.26 15.05 -2.93
N ASP A 157 -13.00 15.79 -2.10
CA ASP A 157 -12.47 16.31 -0.83
C ASP A 157 -12.50 15.30 0.29
N ARG A 158 -13.56 14.46 0.32
CA ARG A 158 -13.79 13.46 1.36
C ARG A 158 -14.35 12.18 0.76
N ILE A 159 -13.86 11.05 1.25
CA ILE A 159 -14.36 9.71 0.94
C ILE A 159 -14.92 9.14 2.23
N VAL A 160 -16.17 8.68 2.20
CA VAL A 160 -16.81 8.01 3.33
C VAL A 160 -17.18 6.60 2.90
N GLN A 161 -16.60 5.61 3.56
CA GLN A 161 -16.91 4.20 3.35
C GLN A 161 -17.75 3.69 4.52
N PHE A 162 -18.97 3.28 4.26
CA PHE A 162 -19.81 2.63 5.25
C PHE A 162 -19.53 1.13 5.31
N VAL A 163 -19.53 0.58 6.53
CA VAL A 163 -19.45 -0.86 6.75
C VAL A 163 -20.87 -1.36 6.98
N ILE A 164 -21.41 -2.10 6.01
CA ILE A 164 -22.76 -2.67 6.03
C ILE A 164 -22.61 -4.18 5.91
N ASN A 165 -23.00 -4.92 6.94
CA ASN A 165 -22.79 -6.36 7.02
C ASN A 165 -23.93 -7.17 6.35
N ASP A 166 -25.01 -6.51 5.97
CA ASP A 166 -26.16 -7.15 5.32
C ASP A 166 -26.27 -6.69 3.87
N ASP A 167 -26.20 -7.63 2.94
CA ASP A 167 -26.19 -7.36 1.50
C ASP A 167 -27.50 -6.72 1.01
N THR A 168 -28.64 -7.10 1.60
CA THR A 168 -29.93 -6.52 1.24
C THR A 168 -30.01 -5.05 1.65
N THR A 169 -29.55 -4.73 2.86
CA THR A 169 -29.45 -3.35 3.34
C THR A 169 -28.50 -2.54 2.48
N GLN A 170 -27.34 -3.11 2.10
CA GLN A 170 -26.38 -2.45 1.21
C GLN A 170 -27.03 -2.11 -0.14
N TRP A 171 -27.75 -3.05 -0.74
CA TRP A 171 -28.45 -2.85 -1.99
C TRP A 171 -29.53 -1.78 -1.90
N MET A 172 -30.34 -1.82 -0.83
CA MET A 172 -31.40 -0.83 -0.60
C MET A 172 -30.87 0.58 -0.38
N MET A 173 -29.69 0.74 0.19
CA MET A 173 -29.04 2.05 0.35
C MET A 173 -28.42 2.58 -0.95
N PHE A 174 -28.18 1.70 -1.92
CA PHE A 174 -27.64 2.09 -3.23
C PHE A 174 -28.73 2.60 -4.17
N LEU A 175 -29.98 2.07 -4.06
CA LEU A 175 -31.14 2.50 -4.83
C LEU A 175 -31.66 3.86 -4.37
#